data_2148165f9aaa2f0b79ecc33d55af609f
#
_entry.id   2148165f9aaa2f0b79ecc33d55af609f
#
_cell.length_a   1.000
_cell.length_b   1.000
_cell.length_c   1.000
_cell.angle_alpha   90.00
_cell.angle_beta   90.00
_cell.angle_gamma   90.00
#
_symmetry.space_group_name_H-M   'P 1'
#
loop_
_entity.id
_entity.type
_entity.pdbx_description
1 polymer ?
#
loop_
_entity_poly.entity_id
_entity_poly.type
_entity_poly.pdbx_seq_one_letter_code
_entity_poly.pdbx_strand_id
1 'polypeptide(L)'
;METLTEIFKTIDIQAVDDHIARMPHCITDEALHMWDMFNIAASGSDVHLNDAELFNLIKQFRAAFGQTMAHEGMYHEAPSGRQHIFTDHDTLSRAASQKAWAQIDEARLKMHEVFQEVLHRVRVQFLEVDLKKTSSLARKDYLEYRKSLLSEGELGAKVPFAR
;
A
#
# COMPACT_ATOMS: atom_id res chain seq x y z
N MET A 1 14.75 -17.16 4.23
CA MET A 1 13.50 -17.74 3.69
C MET A 1 12.27 -17.28 4.43
N GLU A 2 12.22 -17.46 5.73
CA GLU A 2 11.14 -16.99 6.60
C GLU A 2 10.85 -15.49 6.41
N THR A 3 11.88 -14.67 6.39
CA THR A 3 11.80 -13.20 6.18
C THR A 3 11.08 -12.82 4.88
N LEU A 4 11.37 -13.48 3.77
CA LEU A 4 10.71 -13.20 2.49
C LEU A 4 9.23 -13.54 2.54
N THR A 5 8.88 -14.69 3.12
CA THR A 5 7.49 -15.09 3.31
C THR A 5 6.73 -14.12 4.21
N GLU A 6 7.35 -13.62 5.30
CA GLU A 6 6.74 -12.62 6.19
C GLU A 6 6.48 -11.30 5.45
N ILE A 7 7.40 -10.84 4.61
CA ILE A 7 7.18 -9.66 3.77
C ILE A 7 5.98 -9.88 2.85
N PHE A 8 5.91 -11.01 2.16
CA PHE A 8 4.81 -11.29 1.22
C PHE A 8 3.46 -11.53 1.90
N LYS A 9 3.41 -11.91 3.17
CA LYS A 9 2.16 -11.97 3.95
C LYS A 9 1.50 -10.59 4.16
N THR A 10 2.22 -9.51 3.91
CA THR A 10 1.69 -8.14 3.99
C THR A 10 1.20 -7.61 2.64
N ILE A 11 1.41 -8.34 1.55
CA ILE A 11 1.12 -7.91 0.17
C ILE A 11 -0.02 -8.74 -0.41
N ASP A 12 -1.17 -8.13 -0.62
CA ASP A 12 -2.20 -8.66 -1.52
C ASP A 12 -1.89 -8.17 -2.95
N ILE A 13 -1.51 -9.10 -3.82
CA ILE A 13 -1.09 -8.80 -5.21
C ILE A 13 -2.19 -8.06 -5.96
N GLN A 14 -3.46 -8.47 -5.79
CA GLN A 14 -4.58 -7.80 -6.44
C GLN A 14 -4.76 -6.36 -5.91
N ALA A 15 -4.57 -6.13 -4.62
CA ALA A 15 -4.65 -4.79 -4.04
C ALA A 15 -3.51 -3.88 -4.53
N VAL A 16 -2.32 -4.42 -4.80
CA VAL A 16 -1.21 -3.67 -5.45
C VAL A 16 -1.61 -3.27 -6.86
N ASP A 17 -2.12 -4.21 -7.67
CA ASP A 17 -2.54 -3.94 -9.04
C ASP A 17 -3.68 -2.89 -9.08
N ASP A 18 -4.65 -3.00 -8.17
CA ASP A 18 -5.75 -2.02 -8.03
C ASP A 18 -5.23 -0.64 -7.62
N HIS A 19 -4.27 -0.57 -6.70
CA HIS A 19 -3.63 0.69 -6.31
C HIS A 19 -2.93 1.36 -7.49
N ILE A 20 -2.11 0.61 -8.21
CA ILE A 20 -1.41 1.10 -9.42
C ILE A 20 -2.41 1.62 -10.46
N ALA A 21 -3.52 0.91 -10.67
CA ALA A 21 -4.54 1.30 -11.63
C ALA A 21 -5.32 2.56 -11.23
N ARG A 22 -5.52 2.79 -9.92
CA ARG A 22 -6.29 3.92 -9.39
C ARG A 22 -5.49 5.20 -9.22
N MET A 23 -4.19 5.07 -8.94
CA MET A 23 -3.32 6.25 -8.76
C MET A 23 -3.13 7.01 -10.08
N PRO A 24 -3.00 8.33 -10.04
CA PRO A 24 -3.09 9.26 -8.90
C PRO A 24 -4.49 9.63 -8.41
N HIS A 25 -5.57 9.13 -9.03
CA HIS A 25 -6.95 9.56 -8.74
C HIS A 25 -7.40 9.30 -7.32
N CYS A 26 -7.10 8.12 -6.78
CA CYS A 26 -7.52 7.79 -5.43
C CYS A 26 -6.59 6.80 -4.73
N ILE A 27 -6.55 6.93 -3.39
CA ILE A 27 -5.91 5.97 -2.48
C ILE A 27 -7.01 5.28 -1.70
N THR A 28 -7.06 3.95 -1.73
CA THR A 28 -8.01 3.17 -0.93
C THR A 28 -7.49 2.96 0.49
N ASP A 29 -8.38 2.74 1.45
CA ASP A 29 -8.02 2.35 2.82
C ASP A 29 -7.27 1.00 2.85
N GLU A 30 -7.60 0.09 1.94
CA GLU A 30 -6.87 -1.17 1.75
C GLU A 30 -5.40 -0.93 1.36
N ALA A 31 -5.15 -0.01 0.42
CA ALA A 31 -3.79 0.34 0.02
C ALA A 31 -3.00 1.01 1.15
N LEU A 32 -3.64 1.87 1.95
CA LEU A 32 -3.02 2.48 3.14
C LEU A 32 -2.64 1.43 4.18
N HIS A 33 -3.55 0.53 4.52
CA HIS A 33 -3.26 -0.56 5.46
C HIS A 33 -2.13 -1.46 4.95
N MET A 34 -2.19 -1.86 3.69
CA MET A 34 -1.16 -2.67 3.05
C MET A 34 0.20 -1.97 3.06
N TRP A 35 0.24 -0.66 2.77
CA TRP A 35 1.47 0.12 2.84
C TRP A 35 2.07 0.11 4.25
N ASP A 36 1.27 0.36 5.26
CA ASP A 36 1.74 0.37 6.65
C ASP A 36 2.33 -0.97 7.07
N MET A 37 1.63 -2.06 6.80
CA MET A 37 2.08 -3.42 7.14
C MET A 37 3.33 -3.82 6.36
N PHE A 38 3.36 -3.56 5.06
CA PHE A 38 4.50 -3.83 4.19
C PHE A 38 5.72 -3.00 4.59
N ASN A 39 5.53 -1.71 4.84
CA ASN A 39 6.61 -0.81 5.23
C ASN A 39 7.27 -1.27 6.55
N ILE A 40 6.50 -1.68 7.53
CA ILE A 40 7.01 -2.26 8.78
C ILE A 40 7.81 -3.55 8.51
N ALA A 41 7.23 -4.49 7.75
CA ALA A 41 7.85 -5.77 7.49
C ALA A 41 9.14 -5.66 6.65
N ALA A 42 9.20 -4.71 5.71
CA ALA A 42 10.33 -4.54 4.81
C ALA A 42 11.44 -3.63 5.34
N SER A 43 11.19 -2.85 6.39
CA SER A 43 12.14 -1.84 6.93
C SER A 43 12.86 -2.27 8.19
N GLY A 44 12.54 -3.43 8.75
CA GLY A 44 13.17 -3.94 9.97
C GLY A 44 14.69 -4.08 9.81
N SER A 45 15.45 -3.75 10.86
CA SER A 45 16.93 -3.91 10.88
C SER A 45 17.35 -5.37 10.75
N ASP A 46 16.44 -6.30 11.03
CA ASP A 46 16.66 -7.75 11.00
C ASP A 46 16.30 -8.35 9.62
N VAL A 47 15.85 -7.49 8.66
CA VAL A 47 15.50 -7.96 7.31
C VAL A 47 16.77 -8.28 6.54
N HIS A 48 17.10 -9.56 6.47
CA HIS A 48 18.20 -10.08 5.68
C HIS A 48 17.67 -11.04 4.62
N LEU A 49 17.89 -10.69 3.35
CA LEU A 49 17.67 -11.59 2.23
C LEU A 49 19.04 -11.97 1.66
N ASN A 50 19.29 -13.25 1.50
CA ASN A 50 20.55 -13.75 0.92
C ASN A 50 20.71 -13.39 -0.57
N ASP A 51 19.60 -13.09 -1.24
CA ASP A 51 19.59 -12.62 -2.61
C ASP A 51 19.64 -11.07 -2.62
N ALA A 52 20.84 -10.55 -2.92
CA ALA A 52 21.08 -9.09 -2.93
C ALA A 52 20.27 -8.37 -4.01
N GLU A 53 19.98 -9.01 -5.13
CA GLU A 53 19.19 -8.43 -6.22
C GLU A 53 17.71 -8.34 -5.84
N LEU A 54 17.16 -9.42 -5.29
CA LEU A 54 15.77 -9.40 -4.77
C LEU A 54 15.62 -8.38 -3.63
N PHE A 55 16.60 -8.32 -2.73
CA PHE A 55 16.59 -7.32 -1.67
C PHE A 55 16.56 -5.88 -2.22
N ASN A 56 17.37 -5.61 -3.25
CA ASN A 56 17.39 -4.31 -3.91
C ASN A 56 16.05 -4.00 -4.62
N LEU A 57 15.45 -4.98 -5.30
CA LEU A 57 14.13 -4.83 -5.92
C LEU A 57 13.03 -4.53 -4.89
N ILE A 58 13.04 -5.19 -3.74
CA ILE A 58 12.09 -4.92 -2.65
C ILE A 58 12.27 -3.51 -2.11
N LYS A 59 13.51 -3.04 -1.97
CA LYS A 59 13.80 -1.64 -1.57
C LYS A 59 13.29 -0.63 -2.59
N GLN A 60 13.47 -0.89 -3.88
CA GLN A 60 12.95 -0.05 -4.96
C GLN A 60 11.42 -0.04 -4.99
N PHE A 61 10.80 -1.19 -4.83
CA PHE A 61 9.34 -1.30 -4.73
C PHE A 61 8.80 -0.51 -3.53
N ARG A 62 9.43 -0.66 -2.37
CA ARG A 62 9.09 0.10 -1.18
C ARG A 62 9.22 1.61 -1.40
N ALA A 63 10.30 2.07 -2.02
CA ALA A 63 10.52 3.49 -2.32
C ALA A 63 9.44 4.03 -3.26
N ALA A 64 9.13 3.32 -4.35
CA ALA A 64 8.09 3.72 -5.30
C ALA A 64 6.70 3.73 -4.66
N PHE A 65 6.35 2.71 -3.88
CA PHE A 65 5.09 2.65 -3.15
C PHE A 65 4.96 3.83 -2.17
N GLY A 66 6.02 4.09 -1.38
CA GLY A 66 6.06 5.24 -0.47
C GLY A 66 5.89 6.59 -1.19
N GLN A 67 6.45 6.74 -2.38
CA GLN A 67 6.28 7.95 -3.19
C GLN A 67 4.83 8.13 -3.65
N THR A 68 4.08 7.06 -3.95
CA THR A 68 2.65 7.18 -4.26
C THR A 68 1.83 7.65 -3.06
N MET A 69 2.32 7.46 -1.83
CA MET A 69 1.67 7.85 -0.58
C MET A 69 2.16 9.19 -0.02
N ALA A 70 3.16 9.83 -0.66
CA ALA A 70 3.86 10.99 -0.10
C ALA A 70 3.13 12.33 -0.23
N HIS A 71 1.97 12.38 -0.89
CA HIS A 71 1.24 13.62 -1.20
C HIS A 71 -0.11 13.71 -0.48
N GLU A 72 -0.14 13.39 0.81
CA GLU A 72 -1.38 13.39 1.63
C GLU A 72 -2.19 14.69 1.51
N GLY A 73 -1.51 15.85 1.50
CA GLY A 73 -2.15 17.17 1.39
C GLY A 73 -2.91 17.40 0.09
N MET A 74 -2.71 16.57 -0.94
CA MET A 74 -3.40 16.64 -2.23
C MET A 74 -4.66 15.76 -2.27
N TYR A 75 -4.97 15.04 -1.21
CA TYR A 75 -6.12 14.15 -1.14
C TYR A 75 -7.10 14.58 -0.06
N HIS A 76 -8.37 14.30 -0.28
CA HIS A 76 -9.42 14.45 0.73
C HIS A 76 -10.19 13.13 0.89
N GLU A 77 -10.67 12.89 2.09
CA GLU A 77 -11.45 11.70 2.40
C GLU A 77 -12.80 11.73 1.69
N ALA A 78 -13.14 10.64 1.01
CA ALA A 78 -14.47 10.48 0.39
C ALA A 78 -15.54 10.25 1.46
N PRO A 79 -16.82 10.58 1.19
CA PRO A 79 -17.92 10.37 2.15
C PRO A 79 -18.08 8.92 2.65
N SER A 80 -17.64 7.94 1.85
CA SER A 80 -17.63 6.53 2.24
C SER A 80 -16.64 6.20 3.36
N GLY A 81 -15.64 7.05 3.61
CA GLY A 81 -14.52 6.78 4.51
C GLY A 81 -13.57 5.67 4.05
N ARG A 82 -13.72 5.21 2.81
CA ARG A 82 -12.97 4.06 2.26
C ARG A 82 -11.89 4.42 1.28
N GLN A 83 -11.83 5.67 0.87
CA GLN A 83 -10.87 6.16 -0.11
C GLN A 83 -10.59 7.64 0.09
N HIS A 84 -9.42 8.05 -0.37
CA HIS A 84 -8.99 9.42 -0.45
C HIS A 84 -8.86 9.80 -1.93
N ILE A 85 -9.49 10.90 -2.32
CA ILE A 85 -9.59 11.33 -3.70
C ILE A 85 -8.66 12.53 -3.91
N PHE A 86 -7.94 12.53 -5.04
CA PHE A 86 -7.08 13.65 -5.41
C PHE A 86 -7.93 14.89 -5.62
N THR A 87 -7.60 15.97 -4.90
CA THR A 87 -8.31 17.23 -4.95
C THR A 87 -7.70 18.12 -6.02
N ASP A 88 -8.51 18.52 -7.00
CA ASP A 88 -8.14 19.57 -7.96
C ASP A 88 -8.42 20.93 -7.31
N HIS A 89 -7.34 21.62 -6.89
CA HIS A 89 -7.42 22.91 -6.23
C HIS A 89 -7.55 24.04 -7.24
N ASP A 90 -7.89 25.24 -6.74
CA ASP A 90 -8.04 26.44 -7.51
C ASP A 90 -6.74 26.88 -8.25
N THR A 91 -6.81 27.98 -8.99
CA THR A 91 -5.75 28.41 -9.90
C THR A 91 -4.38 28.69 -9.25
N LEU A 92 -4.31 29.03 -7.95
CA LEU A 92 -3.04 29.31 -7.26
C LEU A 92 -2.29 28.02 -6.89
N SER A 93 -3.01 26.96 -6.58
CA SER A 93 -2.46 25.64 -6.25
C SER A 93 -2.40 24.69 -7.45
N ARG A 94 -2.94 25.10 -8.61
CA ARG A 94 -3.02 24.26 -9.81
C ARG A 94 -1.66 23.75 -10.29
N ALA A 95 -0.63 24.60 -10.29
CA ALA A 95 0.73 24.20 -10.67
C ALA A 95 1.31 23.18 -9.68
N ALA A 96 1.08 23.34 -8.38
CA ALA A 96 1.48 22.39 -7.35
C ALA A 96 0.73 21.07 -7.48
N SER A 97 -0.58 21.11 -7.76
CA SER A 97 -1.40 19.92 -7.99
C SER A 97 -0.96 19.15 -9.24
N GLN A 98 -0.67 19.85 -10.33
CA GLN A 98 -0.15 19.24 -11.56
C GLN A 98 1.23 18.58 -11.35
N LYS A 99 2.11 19.24 -10.60
CA LYS A 99 3.42 18.69 -10.25
C LYS A 99 3.30 17.45 -9.38
N ALA A 100 2.46 17.48 -8.36
CA ALA A 100 2.19 16.33 -7.49
C ALA A 100 1.60 15.17 -8.29
N TRP A 101 0.61 15.44 -9.14
CA TRP A 101 0.03 14.43 -10.03
C TRP A 101 1.08 13.75 -10.89
N ALA A 102 1.95 14.52 -11.55
CA ALA A 102 3.00 13.98 -12.41
C ALA A 102 4.01 13.12 -11.62
N GLN A 103 4.37 13.54 -10.41
CA GLN A 103 5.27 12.78 -9.54
C GLN A 103 4.64 11.46 -9.06
N ILE A 104 3.36 11.48 -8.73
CA ILE A 104 2.63 10.28 -8.33
C ILE A 104 2.48 9.32 -9.51
N ASP A 105 2.18 9.85 -10.71
CA ASP A 105 2.04 9.04 -11.92
C ASP A 105 3.36 8.36 -12.30
N GLU A 106 4.47 9.07 -12.21
CA GLU A 106 5.81 8.49 -12.40
C GLU A 106 6.10 7.40 -11.36
N ALA A 107 5.79 7.66 -10.09
CA ALA A 107 6.00 6.70 -9.00
C ALA A 107 5.17 5.42 -9.19
N ARG A 108 3.90 5.52 -9.60
CA ARG A 108 3.06 4.35 -9.86
C ARG A 108 3.56 3.50 -11.02
N LEU A 109 4.07 4.13 -12.08
CA LEU A 109 4.66 3.41 -13.22
C LEU A 109 5.93 2.67 -12.80
N LYS A 110 6.78 3.31 -12.01
CA LYS A 110 7.97 2.66 -11.43
C LYS A 110 7.58 1.53 -10.47
N MET A 111 6.58 1.75 -9.65
CA MET A 111 6.04 0.73 -8.74
C MET A 111 5.58 -0.51 -9.51
N HIS A 112 4.85 -0.31 -10.61
CA HIS A 112 4.40 -1.41 -11.47
C HIS A 112 5.57 -2.19 -12.06
N GLU A 113 6.52 -1.50 -12.70
CA GLU A 113 7.71 -2.11 -13.30
C GLU A 113 8.47 -2.98 -12.30
N VAL A 114 8.84 -2.41 -11.15
CA VAL A 114 9.62 -3.10 -10.12
C VAL A 114 8.83 -4.25 -9.50
N PHE A 115 7.53 -4.08 -9.30
CA PHE A 115 6.69 -5.15 -8.75
C PHE A 115 6.62 -6.37 -9.66
N GLN A 116 6.52 -6.18 -10.98
CA GLN A 116 6.57 -7.28 -11.93
C GLN A 116 7.92 -8.03 -11.86
N GLU A 117 9.02 -7.31 -11.72
CA GLU A 117 10.35 -7.93 -11.57
C GLU A 117 10.47 -8.73 -10.26
N VAL A 118 9.97 -8.17 -9.15
CA VAL A 118 9.91 -8.86 -7.85
C VAL A 118 9.12 -10.16 -7.97
N LEU A 119 7.91 -10.10 -8.53
CA LEU A 119 7.06 -11.28 -8.70
C LEU A 119 7.69 -12.33 -9.61
N HIS A 120 8.30 -11.90 -10.70
CA HIS A 120 9.00 -12.81 -11.63
C HIS A 120 10.12 -13.55 -10.90
N ARG A 121 10.97 -12.81 -10.19
CA ARG A 121 12.11 -13.40 -9.48
C ARG A 121 11.66 -14.37 -8.38
N VAL A 122 10.63 -14.01 -7.62
CA VAL A 122 10.07 -14.89 -6.59
C VAL A 122 9.51 -16.18 -7.22
N ARG A 123 8.76 -16.07 -8.30
CA ARG A 123 8.19 -17.25 -9.00
C ARG A 123 9.22 -18.20 -9.58
N VAL A 124 10.39 -17.68 -9.98
CA VAL A 124 11.42 -18.49 -10.63
C VAL A 124 12.42 -19.08 -9.63
N GLN A 125 12.78 -18.32 -8.59
CA GLN A 125 13.90 -18.67 -7.71
C GLN A 125 13.48 -19.05 -6.29
N PHE A 126 12.27 -18.70 -5.87
CA PHE A 126 11.77 -18.91 -4.51
C PHE A 126 10.43 -19.68 -4.53
N LEU A 127 10.47 -20.86 -5.12
CA LEU A 127 9.27 -21.72 -5.35
C LEU A 127 8.54 -22.09 -4.06
N GLU A 128 9.21 -22.03 -2.93
CA GLU A 128 8.65 -22.26 -1.60
C GLU A 128 7.75 -21.12 -1.10
N VAL A 129 7.84 -19.92 -1.71
CA VAL A 129 6.94 -18.81 -1.40
C VAL A 129 5.65 -18.98 -2.20
N ASP A 130 4.60 -19.41 -1.54
CA ASP A 130 3.27 -19.52 -2.14
C ASP A 130 2.61 -18.12 -2.18
N LEU A 131 2.80 -17.42 -3.30
CA LEU A 131 2.28 -16.07 -3.50
C LEU A 131 0.75 -16.00 -3.43
N LYS A 132 0.04 -17.06 -3.81
CA LYS A 132 -1.42 -17.11 -3.69
C LYS A 132 -1.85 -17.19 -2.22
N LYS A 133 -1.18 -18.02 -1.45
CA LYS A 133 -1.44 -18.16 -0.02
C LYS A 133 -1.09 -16.89 0.75
N THR A 134 0.07 -16.29 0.48
CA THR A 134 0.49 -15.05 1.16
C THR A 134 -0.44 -13.88 0.81
N SER A 135 -0.85 -13.74 -0.44
CA SER A 135 -1.83 -12.73 -0.89
C SER A 135 -3.19 -12.90 -0.19
N SER A 136 -3.66 -14.14 -0.04
CA SER A 136 -4.90 -14.43 0.71
C SER A 136 -4.80 -14.08 2.18
N LEU A 137 -3.63 -14.29 2.81
CA LEU A 137 -3.38 -13.90 4.20
C LEU A 137 -3.38 -12.38 4.38
N ALA A 138 -2.74 -11.65 3.46
CA ALA A 138 -2.76 -10.18 3.47
C ALA A 138 -4.18 -9.62 3.36
N ARG A 139 -4.99 -10.18 2.47
CA ARG A 139 -6.41 -9.81 2.32
C ARG A 139 -7.22 -10.09 3.58
N LYS A 140 -7.03 -11.25 4.19
CA LYS A 140 -7.68 -11.62 5.43
C LYS A 140 -7.34 -10.65 6.56
N ASP A 141 -6.06 -10.31 6.69
CA ASP A 141 -5.57 -9.35 7.68
C ASP A 141 -6.25 -7.97 7.52
N TYR A 142 -6.34 -7.46 6.30
CA TYR A 142 -7.06 -6.22 6.02
C TYR A 142 -8.56 -6.30 6.40
N LEU A 143 -9.23 -7.39 6.07
CA LEU A 143 -10.65 -7.57 6.40
C LEU A 143 -10.88 -7.63 7.92
N GLU A 144 -9.99 -8.27 8.67
CA GLU A 144 -10.03 -8.31 10.13
C GLU A 144 -9.77 -6.91 10.74
N TYR A 145 -8.77 -6.18 10.24
CA TYR A 145 -8.49 -4.80 10.63
C TYR A 145 -9.72 -3.91 10.42
N ARG A 146 -10.33 -3.99 9.24
CA ARG A 146 -11.52 -3.22 8.91
C ARG A 146 -12.71 -3.56 9.80
N LYS A 147 -12.91 -4.82 10.12
CA LYS A 147 -13.96 -5.28 11.03
C LYS A 147 -13.75 -4.71 12.44
N SER A 148 -12.52 -4.63 12.92
CA SER A 148 -12.20 -4.03 14.22
C SER A 148 -12.52 -2.53 14.25
N LEU A 149 -12.22 -1.78 13.19
CA LEU A 149 -12.56 -0.35 13.09
C LEU A 149 -14.08 -0.10 13.14
N LEU A 150 -14.89 -0.94 12.49
CA LEU A 150 -16.34 -0.84 12.51
C LEU A 150 -16.90 -1.10 13.93
N SER A 151 -16.39 -2.09 14.65
CA SER A 151 -16.80 -2.37 16.03
C SER A 151 -16.38 -1.28 17.01
N GLU A 152 -15.22 -0.65 16.86
CA GLU A 152 -14.80 0.50 17.66
C GLU A 152 -15.68 1.73 17.40
N GLY A 153 -16.05 1.99 16.14
CA GLY A 153 -16.98 3.05 15.77
C GLY A 153 -18.37 2.88 16.39
N GLU A 154 -18.87 1.67 16.44
CA GLU A 154 -20.16 1.34 17.08
C GLU A 154 -20.09 1.51 18.60
N LEU A 155 -18.97 1.18 19.24
CA LEU A 155 -18.75 1.40 20.68
C LEU A 155 -18.64 2.89 21.01
N GLY A 156 -17.97 3.67 20.15
CA GLY A 156 -17.87 5.14 20.32
C GLY A 156 -19.23 5.86 20.15
N ALA A 157 -20.10 5.35 19.30
CA ALA A 157 -21.45 5.89 19.09
C ALA A 157 -22.42 5.57 20.25
N LYS A 158 -22.09 4.62 21.11
CA LYS A 158 -22.93 4.17 22.26
C LYS A 158 -22.58 4.83 23.59
N VAL A 159 -21.65 5.79 23.63
CA VAL A 159 -21.42 6.61 24.83
C VAL A 159 -22.45 7.73 24.84
N PRO A 160 -23.54 7.65 25.61
CA PRO A 160 -24.45 8.76 25.74
C PRO A 160 -23.69 9.89 26.43
N PHE A 161 -23.68 11.07 25.83
CA PHE A 161 -23.28 12.27 26.55
C PHE A 161 -24.13 12.35 27.82
N ALA A 162 -23.50 12.02 28.94
CA ALA A 162 -24.07 12.32 30.25
C ALA A 162 -24.12 13.86 30.35
N ARG A 163 -25.33 14.39 30.38
CA ARG A 163 -25.59 15.80 30.66
C ARG A 163 -25.34 16.08 32.14
#